data_035e7bc8b486583ec45966876e5aab68
#
_entry.id   035e7bc8b486583ec45966876e5aab68
#
_cell.length_a   1.000
_cell.length_b   1.000
_cell.length_c   1.000
_cell.angle_alpha   90.00
_cell.angle_beta   90.00
_cell.angle_gamma   90.00
#
_symmetry.space_group_name_H-M   'P 1'
#
loop_
_entity.id
_entity.type
_entity.pdbx_description
1 polymer ?
#
loop_
_entity_poly.entity_id
_entity_poly.type
_entity_poly.pdbx_seq_one_letter_code
_entity_poly.pdbx_strand_id
1 'polypeptide(L)'
;DSKQVITFAILLAFLVLVSLLPKEEKHAISWKRIVPISALCAGYAALFFGTGLVEALEIAPSMWTTRENGLVLNFSVCLKYMRVEKPEGYTPEHLASLSREYPGEGAVLEDGQPVNVIVIMNESLADLTVLPGVESSRDAMPFLHSLTENTVKGYAYTSVFGGTTANSEYEFLTGNTTAFLPAGTVPYQMYVSAGDPTLVGQMKALGYRCIASHPYRSSGWNRPAVYSNFGFDETYFERDFQNRVYMRGDARSGYVSDQSNYENLVRMYEEKSPGERLFLFNVTMQNHSAYNMPWDNLDREVWLAGALEGRFQTVDQYFSLVYQSDKAFEYLVTYFSQV
;
A
#
# COMPACT_ATOMS: atom_id res chain seq x y z
N ASP A 1 17.00 3.36 -1.92
CA ASP A 1 17.90 3.96 -2.91
C ASP A 1 19.24 4.24 -2.23
N SER A 2 20.34 3.60 -2.72
CA SER A 2 21.69 3.78 -2.17
C SER A 2 22.10 5.26 -2.09
N LYS A 3 21.59 6.10 -2.99
CA LYS A 3 21.84 7.55 -2.99
C LYS A 3 21.18 8.25 -1.79
N GLN A 4 19.99 7.85 -1.37
CA GLN A 4 19.32 8.43 -0.20
C GLN A 4 20.05 8.05 1.10
N VAL A 5 20.53 6.82 1.20
CA VAL A 5 21.33 6.36 2.36
C VAL A 5 22.66 7.11 2.44
N ILE A 6 23.35 7.28 1.30
CA ILE A 6 24.60 8.04 1.24
C ILE A 6 24.33 9.51 1.57
N THR A 7 23.29 10.13 1.02
CA THR A 7 22.92 11.51 1.32
C THR A 7 22.60 11.69 2.80
N PHE A 8 21.85 10.76 3.41
CA PHE A 8 21.52 10.83 4.83
C PHE A 8 22.75 10.59 5.71
N ALA A 9 23.63 9.66 5.37
CA ALA A 9 24.88 9.43 6.08
C ALA A 9 25.80 10.66 6.02
N ILE A 10 25.86 11.33 4.87
CA ILE A 10 26.58 12.61 4.69
C ILE A 10 25.94 13.69 5.55
N LEU A 11 24.61 13.80 5.55
CA LEU A 11 23.89 14.79 6.37
C LEU A 11 24.06 14.54 7.86
N LEU A 12 24.03 13.30 8.30
CA LEU A 12 24.28 12.91 9.68
C LEU A 12 25.71 13.21 10.08
N ALA A 13 26.69 12.86 9.24
CA ALA A 13 28.10 13.20 9.45
C ALA A 13 28.31 14.72 9.49
N PHE A 14 27.63 15.45 8.62
CA PHE A 14 27.65 16.93 8.61
C PHE A 14 27.01 17.51 9.88
N LEU A 15 25.87 17.02 10.34
CA LEU A 15 25.23 17.46 11.58
C LEU A 15 26.08 17.14 12.81
N VAL A 16 26.71 15.98 12.84
CA VAL A 16 27.69 15.63 13.89
C VAL A 16 28.89 16.56 13.83
N LEU A 17 29.45 16.83 12.66
CA LEU A 17 30.53 17.78 12.48
C LEU A 17 30.14 19.20 12.89
N VAL A 18 28.95 19.67 12.49
CA VAL A 18 28.41 20.98 12.88
C VAL A 18 28.14 21.07 14.38
N SER A 19 27.66 19.98 15.01
CA SER A 19 27.47 19.95 16.47
C SER A 19 28.79 19.95 17.25
N LEU A 20 29.87 19.57 16.61
CA LEU A 20 31.24 19.58 17.15
C LEU A 20 31.95 20.92 16.91
N LEU A 21 31.42 21.81 16.04
CA LEU A 21 31.94 23.13 15.83
C LEU A 21 31.66 23.98 17.08
N PRO A 22 32.68 24.59 17.68
CA PRO A 22 32.48 25.43 18.88
C PRO A 22 31.68 26.67 18.52
N LYS A 23 30.59 26.90 19.23
CA LYS A 23 29.94 28.21 19.26
C LYS A 23 30.85 29.15 20.04
N GLU A 24 31.57 30.01 19.34
CA GLU A 24 32.27 31.22 19.76
C GLU A 24 33.51 31.12 20.67
N GLU A 25 33.95 29.96 21.14
CA GLU A 25 35.28 29.89 21.78
C GLU A 25 36.14 28.85 21.07
N LYS A 26 37.38 29.22 20.74
CA LYS A 26 38.41 28.37 20.09
C LYS A 26 38.87 27.26 21.04
N HIS A 27 37.99 26.32 21.33
CA HIS A 27 38.43 25.08 21.97
C HIS A 27 38.84 24.07 20.89
N ALA A 28 40.14 23.75 20.90
CA ALA A 28 40.63 22.65 20.09
C ALA A 28 39.82 21.37 20.39
N ILE A 29 39.42 20.66 19.33
CA ILE A 29 38.69 19.38 19.44
C ILE A 29 39.51 18.45 20.32
N SER A 30 39.04 18.23 21.55
CA SER A 30 39.78 17.40 22.50
C SER A 30 39.54 15.92 22.19
N TRP A 31 40.61 15.19 21.89
CA TRP A 31 40.62 13.74 21.75
C TRP A 31 39.92 13.03 22.93
N LYS A 32 40.02 13.63 24.14
CA LYS A 32 39.33 13.10 25.32
C LYS A 32 37.82 13.06 25.22
N ARG A 33 37.19 13.83 24.29
CA ARG A 33 35.75 13.82 24.01
C ARG A 33 35.44 12.94 22.80
N ILE A 34 36.27 12.96 21.77
CA ILE A 34 36.04 12.16 20.55
C ILE A 34 36.12 10.67 20.82
N VAL A 35 37.17 10.23 21.51
CA VAL A 35 37.44 8.80 21.78
C VAL A 35 36.24 8.12 22.47
N PRO A 36 35.68 8.64 23.57
CA PRO A 36 34.54 7.98 24.21
C PRO A 36 33.25 8.02 23.36
N ILE A 37 33.03 9.08 22.61
CA ILE A 37 31.88 9.16 21.69
C ILE A 37 32.01 8.13 20.56
N SER A 38 33.20 8.05 19.95
CA SER A 38 33.46 7.07 18.89
C SER A 38 33.36 5.63 19.42
N ALA A 39 33.87 5.38 20.63
CA ALA A 39 33.74 4.06 21.28
C ALA A 39 32.28 3.71 21.58
N LEU A 40 31.46 4.69 22.02
CA LEU A 40 30.03 4.51 22.25
C LEU A 40 29.29 4.21 20.93
N CYS A 41 29.57 4.95 19.87
CA CYS A 41 28.99 4.70 18.54
C CYS A 41 29.42 3.35 17.98
N ALA A 42 30.67 2.95 18.12
CA ALA A 42 31.17 1.64 17.69
C ALA A 42 30.53 0.52 18.51
N GLY A 43 30.40 0.69 19.83
CA GLY A 43 29.73 -0.26 20.72
C GLY A 43 28.24 -0.41 20.36
N TYR A 44 27.56 0.71 20.11
CA TYR A 44 26.18 0.69 19.62
C TYR A 44 26.06 -0.04 18.29
N ALA A 45 26.92 0.28 17.33
CA ALA A 45 26.90 -0.37 16.02
C ALA A 45 27.17 -1.88 16.13
N ALA A 46 28.17 -2.28 16.91
CA ALA A 46 28.50 -3.68 17.12
C ALA A 46 27.34 -4.46 17.80
N LEU A 47 26.72 -3.87 18.81
CA LEU A 47 25.58 -4.48 19.51
C LEU A 47 24.35 -4.54 18.61
N PHE A 48 24.03 -3.45 17.91
CA PHE A 48 22.82 -3.32 17.12
C PHE A 48 22.87 -4.15 15.82
N PHE A 49 23.97 -4.07 15.08
CA PHE A 49 24.13 -4.75 13.79
C PHE A 49 24.81 -6.12 13.88
N GLY A 50 25.62 -6.34 14.91
CA GLY A 50 26.43 -7.56 15.06
C GLY A 50 25.81 -8.63 15.94
N THR A 51 24.68 -8.37 16.59
CA THR A 51 24.00 -9.35 17.46
C THR A 51 22.53 -9.51 17.06
N GLY A 52 21.88 -10.57 17.56
CA GLY A 52 20.43 -10.80 17.44
C GLY A 52 19.57 -9.99 18.44
N LEU A 53 20.10 -8.88 18.99
CA LEU A 53 19.38 -8.10 20.02
C LEU A 53 18.09 -7.46 19.48
N VAL A 54 18.13 -6.94 18.26
CA VAL A 54 17.00 -6.26 17.62
C VAL A 54 15.87 -7.26 17.37
N GLU A 55 16.20 -8.46 16.91
CA GLU A 55 15.29 -9.57 16.69
C GLU A 55 14.72 -10.09 18.03
N ALA A 56 15.58 -10.25 19.03
CA ALA A 56 15.16 -10.70 20.38
C ALA A 56 14.22 -9.71 21.09
N LEU A 57 14.33 -8.42 20.74
CA LEU A 57 13.44 -7.36 21.25
C LEU A 57 12.22 -7.14 20.36
N GLU A 58 12.05 -7.92 19.29
CA GLU A 58 10.97 -7.80 18.31
C GLU A 58 10.83 -6.39 17.71
N ILE A 59 11.96 -5.66 17.59
CA ILE A 59 11.96 -4.32 17.03
C ILE A 59 11.99 -4.43 15.51
N ALA A 60 10.85 -4.15 14.88
CA ALA A 60 10.66 -4.23 13.44
C ALA A 60 10.71 -2.84 12.78
N PRO A 61 11.06 -2.75 11.49
CA PRO A 61 10.94 -1.52 10.74
C PRO A 61 9.47 -1.12 10.63
N SER A 62 9.17 0.12 11.01
CA SER A 62 7.83 0.68 10.88
C SER A 62 7.90 2.19 10.78
N MET A 63 7.17 2.75 9.83
CA MET A 63 7.04 4.20 9.73
C MET A 63 6.18 4.81 10.85
N TRP A 64 5.36 4.00 11.51
CA TRP A 64 4.46 4.44 12.58
C TRP A 64 5.11 4.51 13.94
N THR A 65 6.19 3.75 14.16
CA THR A 65 6.88 3.67 15.46
C THR A 65 7.96 4.72 15.68
N THR A 66 8.18 5.64 14.73
CA THR A 66 9.19 6.69 14.87
C THR A 66 8.97 7.56 16.12
N ARG A 67 7.71 7.79 16.49
CA ARG A 67 7.36 8.55 17.69
C ARG A 67 7.70 7.80 18.98
N GLU A 68 7.56 6.49 18.99
CA GLU A 68 7.79 5.63 20.15
C GLU A 68 9.27 5.28 20.29
N ASN A 69 9.91 4.90 19.20
CA ASN A 69 11.30 4.45 19.17
C ASN A 69 12.29 5.60 19.04
N GLY A 70 11.84 6.77 18.64
CA GLY A 70 12.70 7.91 18.31
C GLY A 70 13.43 7.74 16.97
N LEU A 71 13.96 8.85 16.46
CA LEU A 71 14.52 8.93 15.11
C LEU A 71 15.72 8.00 14.91
N VAL A 72 16.67 7.98 15.87
CA VAL A 72 17.94 7.23 15.73
C VAL A 72 17.68 5.73 15.69
N LEU A 73 16.88 5.22 16.63
CA LEU A 73 16.56 3.79 16.68
C LEU A 73 15.79 3.37 15.43
N ASN A 74 14.75 4.11 15.06
CA ASN A 74 13.94 3.78 13.88
C ASN A 74 14.78 3.79 12.59
N PHE A 75 15.67 4.78 12.43
CA PHE A 75 16.60 4.82 11.30
C PHE A 75 17.55 3.61 11.29
N SER A 76 18.12 3.26 12.45
CA SER A 76 19.02 2.11 12.56
C SER A 76 18.32 0.79 12.23
N VAL A 77 17.05 0.63 12.66
CA VAL A 77 16.21 -0.53 12.34
C VAL A 77 15.96 -0.60 10.83
N CYS A 78 15.52 0.50 10.21
CA CYS A 78 15.33 0.55 8.76
C CYS A 78 16.63 0.21 8.00
N LEU A 79 17.77 0.73 8.46
CA LEU A 79 19.06 0.45 7.85
C LEU A 79 19.46 -1.04 7.98
N LYS A 80 19.20 -1.67 9.14
CA LYS A 80 19.47 -3.09 9.36
C LYS A 80 18.67 -3.98 8.40
N TYR A 81 17.40 -3.65 8.20
CA TYR A 81 16.48 -4.44 7.38
C TYR A 81 16.38 -3.97 5.91
N MET A 82 17.21 -3.02 5.47
CA MET A 82 17.27 -2.62 4.05
C MET A 82 17.72 -3.74 3.12
N ARG A 83 18.48 -4.70 3.63
CA ARG A 83 18.98 -5.84 2.86
C ARG A 83 18.26 -7.10 3.34
N VAL A 84 17.54 -7.74 2.42
CA VAL A 84 17.00 -9.08 2.64
C VAL A 84 18.17 -10.08 2.52
N GLU A 85 18.35 -10.90 3.54
CA GLU A 85 19.33 -11.97 3.51
C GLU A 85 18.87 -13.09 2.57
N LYS A 86 19.82 -13.67 1.84
CA LYS A 86 19.51 -14.83 1.00
C LYS A 86 19.17 -16.01 1.89
N PRO A 87 18.03 -16.70 1.67
CA PRO A 87 17.71 -17.91 2.41
C PRO A 87 18.76 -19.00 2.17
N GLU A 88 18.86 -19.93 3.11
CA GLU A 88 19.72 -21.10 2.97
C GLU A 88 19.34 -21.89 1.71
N GLY A 89 20.32 -22.34 0.94
CA GLY A 89 20.10 -23.05 -0.30
C GLY A 89 19.77 -22.17 -1.52
N TYR A 90 19.78 -20.84 -1.41
CA TYR A 90 19.57 -19.93 -2.53
C TYR A 90 20.77 -19.95 -3.50
N THR A 91 20.76 -20.92 -4.43
CA THR A 91 21.76 -21.08 -5.48
C THR A 91 21.09 -21.11 -6.86
N PRO A 92 21.82 -20.76 -7.94
CA PRO A 92 21.29 -20.84 -9.30
C PRO A 92 20.76 -22.24 -9.67
N GLU A 93 21.45 -23.28 -9.20
CA GLU A 93 21.11 -24.69 -9.45
C GLU A 93 19.79 -25.06 -8.76
N HIS A 94 19.61 -24.63 -7.51
CA HIS A 94 18.36 -24.88 -6.78
C HIS A 94 17.19 -24.11 -7.39
N LEU A 95 17.39 -22.85 -7.78
CA LEU A 95 16.37 -22.07 -8.49
C LEU A 95 15.97 -22.72 -9.82
N ALA A 96 16.96 -23.22 -10.58
CA ALA A 96 16.68 -23.94 -11.81
C ALA A 96 15.96 -25.27 -11.58
N SER A 97 16.14 -25.93 -10.43
CA SER A 97 15.38 -27.13 -10.07
C SER A 97 13.93 -26.79 -9.71
N LEU A 98 13.72 -25.73 -8.93
CA LEU A 98 12.38 -25.24 -8.58
C LEU A 98 11.59 -24.81 -9.83
N SER A 99 12.22 -24.10 -10.75
CA SER A 99 11.59 -23.70 -12.01
C SER A 99 11.18 -24.89 -12.90
N ARG A 100 11.87 -26.03 -12.80
CA ARG A 100 11.48 -27.26 -13.49
C ARG A 100 10.39 -28.04 -12.76
N GLU A 101 10.41 -28.00 -11.44
CA GLU A 101 9.41 -28.67 -10.59
C GLU A 101 8.07 -27.94 -10.63
N TYR A 102 8.12 -26.62 -10.71
CA TYR A 102 6.96 -25.72 -10.79
C TYR A 102 7.03 -24.90 -12.08
N PRO A 103 6.83 -25.52 -13.26
CA PRO A 103 6.80 -24.78 -14.51
C PRO A 103 5.61 -23.81 -14.45
N GLY A 104 5.86 -22.52 -14.58
CA GLY A 104 4.78 -21.55 -14.72
C GLY A 104 3.96 -21.89 -15.95
N GLU A 105 2.68 -22.12 -15.79
CA GLU A 105 1.78 -22.19 -16.93
C GLU A 105 1.74 -20.77 -17.53
N GLY A 106 2.35 -20.62 -18.69
CA GLY A 106 2.26 -19.38 -19.44
C GLY A 106 0.79 -19.09 -19.72
N ALA A 107 0.31 -17.92 -19.37
CA ALA A 107 -1.04 -17.49 -19.75
C ALA A 107 -1.11 -17.48 -21.28
N VAL A 108 -1.73 -18.49 -21.85
CA VAL A 108 -2.11 -18.51 -23.26
C VAL A 108 -3.46 -17.82 -23.32
N LEU A 109 -3.48 -16.62 -23.90
CA LEU A 109 -4.76 -16.05 -24.35
C LEU A 109 -5.20 -16.92 -25.52
N GLU A 110 -6.17 -17.81 -25.30
CA GLU A 110 -6.89 -18.44 -26.40
C GLU A 110 -7.47 -17.34 -27.30
N ASP A 111 -7.64 -17.60 -28.58
CA ASP A 111 -8.14 -16.69 -29.62
C ASP A 111 -9.54 -16.13 -29.29
N GLY A 112 -9.64 -15.38 -28.19
CA GLY A 112 -10.83 -14.68 -27.72
C GLY A 112 -10.80 -13.19 -28.06
N GLN A 113 -11.97 -12.59 -28.04
CA GLN A 113 -12.07 -11.12 -28.12
C GLN A 113 -11.21 -10.48 -27.02
N PRO A 114 -10.48 -9.39 -27.32
CA PRO A 114 -9.66 -8.71 -26.31
C PRO A 114 -10.56 -8.15 -25.20
N VAL A 115 -10.41 -8.70 -23.99
CA VAL A 115 -11.12 -8.20 -22.82
C VAL A 115 -10.29 -7.14 -22.11
N ASN A 116 -10.95 -6.10 -21.62
CA ASN A 116 -10.30 -5.17 -20.70
C ASN A 116 -10.28 -5.78 -19.30
N VAL A 117 -9.24 -5.47 -18.53
CA VAL A 117 -9.09 -5.94 -17.15
C VAL A 117 -9.09 -4.73 -16.23
N ILE A 118 -10.09 -4.65 -15.37
CA ILE A 118 -10.23 -3.58 -14.37
C ILE A 118 -10.10 -4.22 -13.00
N VAL A 119 -9.08 -3.81 -12.27
CA VAL A 119 -8.80 -4.27 -10.91
C VAL A 119 -9.11 -3.17 -9.93
N ILE A 120 -10.02 -3.42 -9.00
CA ILE A 120 -10.37 -2.50 -7.93
C ILE A 120 -9.88 -3.07 -6.61
N MET A 121 -8.93 -2.41 -6.00
CA MET A 121 -8.54 -2.65 -4.62
C MET A 121 -9.30 -1.67 -3.73
N ASN A 122 -10.39 -2.14 -3.14
CA ASN A 122 -11.21 -1.33 -2.25
C ASN A 122 -10.50 -1.15 -0.90
N GLU A 123 -10.01 0.06 -0.64
CA GLU A 123 -9.39 0.44 0.62
C GLU A 123 -10.34 0.26 1.78
N SER A 124 -9.90 -0.49 2.80
CA SER A 124 -10.65 -0.72 4.04
C SER A 124 -12.09 -1.24 3.84
N LEU A 125 -12.37 -1.99 2.78
CA LEU A 125 -13.68 -2.62 2.57
C LEU A 125 -13.70 -4.01 3.23
N ALA A 126 -14.60 -4.20 4.19
CA ALA A 126 -14.84 -5.49 4.83
C ALA A 126 -16.29 -5.64 5.28
N ASP A 127 -16.81 -6.85 5.18
CA ASP A 127 -18.09 -7.21 5.77
C ASP A 127 -17.91 -7.55 7.25
N LEU A 128 -18.25 -6.60 8.13
CA LEU A 128 -18.15 -6.82 9.58
C LEU A 128 -19.21 -7.78 10.12
N THR A 129 -20.26 -8.11 9.37
CA THR A 129 -21.32 -9.05 9.82
C THR A 129 -20.82 -10.49 9.86
N VAL A 130 -19.66 -10.79 9.28
CA VAL A 130 -18.98 -12.10 9.47
C VAL A 130 -18.45 -12.30 10.89
N LEU A 131 -18.36 -11.24 11.68
CA LEU A 131 -17.92 -11.32 13.07
C LEU A 131 -19.07 -11.77 13.99
N PRO A 132 -18.85 -12.72 14.90
CA PRO A 132 -19.87 -13.17 15.83
C PRO A 132 -20.47 -12.03 16.67
N GLY A 133 -21.80 -11.91 16.67
CA GLY A 133 -22.51 -10.90 17.44
C GLY A 133 -22.54 -9.49 16.83
N VAL A 134 -22.02 -9.31 15.64
CA VAL A 134 -22.15 -8.07 14.88
C VAL A 134 -23.34 -8.17 13.94
N GLU A 135 -24.35 -7.32 14.18
CA GLU A 135 -25.53 -7.19 13.34
C GLU A 135 -25.61 -5.76 12.81
N SER A 136 -26.06 -5.60 11.58
CA SER A 136 -26.31 -4.29 10.97
C SER A 136 -27.82 -4.06 10.79
N SER A 137 -28.23 -2.79 10.78
CA SER A 137 -29.64 -2.39 10.60
C SER A 137 -30.24 -2.83 9.27
N ARG A 138 -29.38 -3.00 8.28
CA ARG A 138 -29.65 -3.59 6.95
C ARG A 138 -28.33 -4.05 6.36
N ASP A 139 -28.39 -4.85 5.30
CA ASP A 139 -27.19 -5.24 4.55
C ASP A 139 -26.37 -4.00 4.12
N ALA A 140 -25.08 -3.97 4.45
CA ALA A 140 -24.19 -2.88 4.09
C ALA A 140 -23.59 -3.03 2.68
N MET A 141 -23.70 -4.23 2.08
CA MET A 141 -23.20 -4.52 0.74
C MET A 141 -24.23 -5.31 -0.09
N PRO A 142 -25.47 -4.78 -0.23
CA PRO A 142 -26.55 -5.53 -0.87
C PRO A 142 -26.28 -5.86 -2.33
N PHE A 143 -25.63 -4.98 -3.08
CA PHE A 143 -25.27 -5.24 -4.47
C PHE A 143 -24.21 -6.33 -4.58
N LEU A 144 -23.09 -6.21 -3.87
CA LEU A 144 -22.03 -7.21 -3.87
C LEU A 144 -22.56 -8.59 -3.47
N HIS A 145 -23.42 -8.66 -2.44
CA HIS A 145 -24.02 -9.92 -2.01
C HIS A 145 -24.98 -10.51 -3.04
N SER A 146 -25.69 -9.68 -3.80
CA SER A 146 -26.63 -10.13 -4.84
C SER A 146 -25.99 -10.70 -6.08
N LEU A 147 -24.72 -10.40 -6.36
CA LEU A 147 -24.01 -10.87 -7.55
C LEU A 147 -23.91 -12.40 -7.55
N THR A 148 -24.41 -13.04 -8.61
CA THR A 148 -24.40 -14.51 -8.79
C THR A 148 -24.01 -14.92 -10.20
N GLU A 149 -24.50 -14.21 -11.21
CA GLU A 149 -24.23 -14.51 -12.61
C GLU A 149 -22.86 -13.95 -13.04
N ASN A 150 -22.10 -14.73 -13.82
CA ASN A 150 -20.76 -14.35 -14.29
C ASN A 150 -19.83 -13.87 -13.15
N THR A 151 -20.02 -14.42 -11.95
CA THR A 151 -19.35 -13.97 -10.73
C THR A 151 -18.66 -15.13 -10.05
N VAL A 152 -17.39 -14.91 -9.66
CA VAL A 152 -16.64 -15.79 -8.75
C VAL A 152 -16.38 -15.03 -7.47
N LYS A 153 -16.76 -15.59 -6.32
CA LYS A 153 -16.54 -15.01 -4.99
C LYS A 153 -15.60 -15.87 -4.17
N GLY A 154 -14.82 -15.24 -3.31
CA GLY A 154 -13.92 -15.92 -2.39
C GLY A 154 -13.36 -14.97 -1.34
N TYR A 155 -12.52 -15.52 -0.47
CA TYR A 155 -11.80 -14.75 0.54
C TYR A 155 -10.36 -14.53 0.09
N ALA A 156 -9.89 -13.30 0.18
CA ALA A 156 -8.48 -12.96 -0.02
C ALA A 156 -7.80 -12.86 1.37
N TYR A 157 -6.78 -13.69 1.58
CA TYR A 157 -5.95 -13.62 2.77
C TYR A 157 -4.77 -12.68 2.48
N THR A 158 -4.64 -11.63 3.28
CA THR A 158 -3.54 -10.67 3.16
C THR A 158 -2.47 -10.93 4.22
N SER A 159 -1.22 -10.67 3.88
CA SER A 159 -0.09 -10.84 4.81
C SER A 159 0.04 -9.69 5.83
N VAL A 160 -0.85 -8.71 5.78
CA VAL A 160 -0.83 -7.56 6.68
C VAL A 160 -2.10 -7.50 7.51
N PHE A 161 -1.95 -7.08 8.77
CA PHE A 161 -3.05 -6.86 9.70
C PHE A 161 -3.24 -5.36 9.91
N GLY A 162 -4.32 -4.84 9.33
CA GLY A 162 -4.73 -3.43 9.45
C GLY A 162 -3.75 -2.43 8.81
N GLY A 163 -4.23 -1.65 7.84
CA GLY A 163 -3.42 -0.68 7.13
C GLY A 163 -2.39 -1.30 6.18
N THR A 164 -1.37 -0.53 5.83
CA THR A 164 -0.26 -0.93 4.95
C THR A 164 -0.74 -1.46 3.59
N THR A 165 -1.69 -0.79 2.97
CA THR A 165 -2.30 -1.11 1.66
C THR A 165 -1.25 -1.41 0.58
N ALA A 166 -0.12 -0.68 0.60
CA ALA A 166 0.99 -0.88 -0.32
C ALA A 166 1.58 -2.31 -0.30
N ASN A 167 1.46 -3.05 0.80
CA ASN A 167 1.93 -4.43 0.86
C ASN A 167 0.99 -5.35 0.07
N SER A 168 -0.32 -5.17 0.21
CA SER A 168 -1.30 -5.92 -0.59
C SER A 168 -1.22 -5.56 -2.08
N GLU A 169 -0.97 -4.28 -2.41
CA GLU A 169 -0.68 -3.87 -3.79
C GLU A 169 0.56 -4.58 -4.33
N TYR A 170 1.64 -4.62 -3.54
CA TYR A 170 2.89 -5.29 -3.91
C TYR A 170 2.66 -6.78 -4.17
N GLU A 171 1.98 -7.47 -3.25
CA GLU A 171 1.70 -8.90 -3.39
C GLU A 171 0.86 -9.20 -4.64
N PHE A 172 -0.17 -8.41 -4.90
CA PHE A 172 -1.00 -8.56 -6.09
C PHE A 172 -0.23 -8.28 -7.39
N LEU A 173 0.53 -7.20 -7.45
CA LEU A 173 1.21 -6.76 -8.67
C LEU A 173 2.48 -7.55 -8.98
N THR A 174 3.11 -8.20 -8.00
CA THR A 174 4.35 -8.96 -8.20
C THR A 174 4.18 -10.48 -8.06
N GLY A 175 3.11 -10.94 -7.42
CA GLY A 175 2.96 -12.33 -7.01
C GLY A 175 3.89 -12.76 -5.87
N ASN A 176 4.68 -11.85 -5.30
CA ASN A 176 5.56 -12.14 -4.17
C ASN A 176 4.82 -11.94 -2.85
N THR A 177 5.08 -12.77 -1.85
CA THR A 177 4.53 -12.57 -0.52
C THR A 177 5.43 -11.70 0.36
N THR A 178 4.83 -10.89 1.22
CA THR A 178 5.53 -10.14 2.26
C THR A 178 5.71 -10.94 3.57
N ALA A 179 5.17 -12.16 3.64
CA ALA A 179 5.17 -12.99 4.86
C ALA A 179 6.58 -13.36 5.36
N PHE A 180 7.58 -13.38 4.48
CA PHE A 180 8.98 -13.68 4.84
C PHE A 180 9.84 -12.42 5.06
N LEU A 181 9.25 -11.25 4.95
CA LEU A 181 9.93 -9.99 5.25
C LEU A 181 9.77 -9.65 6.75
N PRO A 182 10.69 -8.88 7.33
CA PRO A 182 10.52 -8.42 8.69
C PRO A 182 9.19 -7.71 8.90
N ALA A 183 8.53 -7.95 10.02
CA ALA A 183 7.24 -7.36 10.35
C ALA A 183 7.29 -5.81 10.20
N GLY A 184 6.24 -5.21 9.64
CA GLY A 184 6.19 -3.77 9.39
C GLY A 184 6.99 -3.27 8.18
N THR A 185 7.66 -4.13 7.45
CA THR A 185 8.36 -3.79 6.21
C THR A 185 7.34 -3.37 5.13
N VAL A 186 7.69 -2.31 4.38
CA VAL A 186 6.93 -1.84 3.22
C VAL A 186 7.80 -1.96 1.97
N PRO A 187 7.60 -2.98 1.12
CA PRO A 187 8.41 -3.20 -0.08
C PRO A 187 8.47 -2.00 -1.01
N TYR A 188 7.38 -1.26 -1.16
CA TYR A 188 7.31 -0.04 -1.95
C TYR A 188 8.35 1.02 -1.57
N GLN A 189 8.77 1.03 -0.31
CA GLN A 189 9.75 1.99 0.20
C GLN A 189 11.18 1.44 0.21
N MET A 190 11.34 0.11 0.18
CA MET A 190 12.62 -0.53 0.47
C MET A 190 13.16 -1.40 -0.66
N TYR A 191 12.32 -2.10 -1.41
CA TYR A 191 12.79 -3.22 -2.24
C TYR A 191 12.41 -3.13 -3.71
N VAL A 192 11.39 -2.34 -4.08
CA VAL A 192 10.96 -2.25 -5.47
C VAL A 192 12.03 -1.57 -6.33
N SER A 193 12.41 -2.25 -7.39
CA SER A 193 13.41 -1.79 -8.37
C SER A 193 12.84 -1.82 -9.79
N ALA A 194 13.44 -1.02 -10.68
CA ALA A 194 13.09 -1.07 -12.08
C ALA A 194 13.51 -2.43 -12.68
N GLY A 195 12.60 -3.04 -13.43
CA GLY A 195 12.81 -4.34 -14.06
C GLY A 195 12.43 -5.54 -13.20
N ASP A 196 11.88 -5.33 -12.00
CA ASP A 196 11.27 -6.42 -11.24
C ASP A 196 10.14 -7.08 -12.05
N PRO A 197 10.03 -8.42 -12.04
CA PRO A 197 8.91 -9.11 -12.70
C PRO A 197 7.58 -8.71 -12.05
N THR A 198 6.62 -8.30 -12.87
CA THR A 198 5.30 -7.83 -12.40
C THR A 198 4.17 -8.30 -13.30
N LEU A 199 2.95 -8.33 -12.76
CA LEU A 199 1.73 -8.52 -13.53
C LEU A 199 1.61 -7.42 -14.62
N VAL A 200 2.00 -6.19 -14.33
CA VAL A 200 2.00 -5.08 -15.29
C VAL A 200 2.89 -5.39 -16.49
N GLY A 201 4.11 -5.90 -16.25
CA GLY A 201 5.01 -6.33 -17.32
C GLY A 201 4.43 -7.46 -18.17
N GLN A 202 3.73 -8.41 -17.55
CA GLN A 202 3.03 -9.49 -18.26
C GLN A 202 1.88 -8.94 -19.12
N MET A 203 1.06 -8.06 -18.58
CA MET A 203 -0.05 -7.45 -19.32
C MET A 203 0.47 -6.61 -20.50
N LYS A 204 1.56 -5.90 -20.34
CA LYS A 204 2.21 -5.16 -21.45
C LYS A 204 2.72 -6.12 -22.54
N ALA A 205 3.32 -7.24 -22.17
CA ALA A 205 3.75 -8.26 -23.13
C ALA A 205 2.57 -8.86 -23.93
N LEU A 206 1.36 -8.86 -23.35
CA LEU A 206 0.12 -9.23 -24.01
C LEU A 206 -0.54 -8.08 -24.79
N GLY A 207 0.09 -6.93 -24.89
CA GLY A 207 -0.37 -5.77 -25.66
C GLY A 207 -1.40 -4.88 -24.95
N TYR A 208 -1.46 -4.92 -23.62
CA TYR A 208 -2.30 -4.02 -22.84
C TYR A 208 -1.62 -2.66 -22.62
N ARG A 209 -2.40 -1.60 -22.70
CA ARG A 209 -2.06 -0.31 -22.08
C ARG A 209 -2.38 -0.40 -20.59
N CYS A 210 -1.40 -0.13 -19.75
CA CYS A 210 -1.47 -0.31 -18.31
C CYS A 210 -1.59 1.03 -17.58
N ILE A 211 -2.69 1.23 -16.88
CA ILE A 211 -3.00 2.47 -16.15
C ILE A 211 -3.14 2.17 -14.66
N ALA A 212 -2.44 2.93 -13.82
CA ALA A 212 -2.67 2.93 -12.37
C ALA A 212 -3.43 4.19 -11.94
N SER A 213 -4.36 4.03 -11.00
CA SER A 213 -5.21 5.12 -10.51
C SER A 213 -5.40 5.05 -8.99
N HIS A 214 -5.25 6.19 -8.31
CA HIS A 214 -5.49 6.31 -6.87
C HIS A 214 -6.05 7.69 -6.54
N PRO A 215 -7.31 7.82 -6.06
CA PRO A 215 -7.99 9.08 -5.84
C PRO A 215 -7.50 9.81 -4.59
N TYR A 216 -6.20 9.82 -4.36
CA TYR A 216 -5.55 10.50 -3.25
C TYR A 216 -4.19 11.08 -3.65
N ARG A 217 -3.49 11.67 -2.68
CA ARG A 217 -2.19 12.35 -2.90
C ARG A 217 -1.13 11.36 -3.40
N SER A 218 -0.40 11.77 -4.40
CA SER A 218 0.70 10.97 -4.98
C SER A 218 1.85 10.66 -4.01
N SER A 219 1.99 11.45 -2.92
CA SER A 219 3.06 11.27 -1.95
C SER A 219 2.94 10.03 -1.06
N GLY A 220 1.78 9.35 -1.06
CA GLY A 220 1.57 8.14 -0.26
C GLY A 220 2.34 6.94 -0.81
N TRP A 221 3.05 6.23 0.06
CA TRP A 221 3.71 4.95 -0.24
C TRP A 221 4.73 4.96 -1.39
N ASN A 222 5.22 6.13 -1.82
CA ASN A 222 6.15 6.26 -2.96
C ASN A 222 5.55 5.74 -4.30
N ARG A 223 4.22 5.70 -4.42
CA ARG A 223 3.52 5.14 -5.60
C ARG A 223 4.01 5.66 -6.95
N PRO A 224 4.30 6.95 -7.16
CA PRO A 224 4.77 7.42 -8.47
C PRO A 224 6.04 6.70 -8.95
N ALA A 225 7.03 6.53 -8.07
CA ALA A 225 8.26 5.83 -8.41
C ALA A 225 8.02 4.31 -8.57
N VAL A 226 7.21 3.72 -7.69
CA VAL A 226 6.88 2.29 -7.73
C VAL A 226 6.10 1.93 -8.98
N TYR A 227 5.06 2.66 -9.32
CA TYR A 227 4.26 2.40 -10.52
C TYR A 227 5.07 2.58 -11.81
N SER A 228 5.97 3.57 -11.82
CA SER A 228 6.95 3.71 -12.91
C SER A 228 7.89 2.50 -13.01
N ASN A 229 8.41 2.01 -11.87
CA ASN A 229 9.29 0.84 -11.83
C ASN A 229 8.55 -0.45 -12.24
N PHE A 230 7.27 -0.58 -11.92
CA PHE A 230 6.43 -1.70 -12.34
C PHE A 230 6.05 -1.65 -13.82
N GLY A 231 6.22 -0.50 -14.48
CA GLY A 231 6.03 -0.36 -15.91
C GLY A 231 4.65 0.12 -16.33
N PHE A 232 3.84 0.71 -15.44
CA PHE A 232 2.60 1.36 -15.85
C PHE A 232 2.89 2.47 -16.88
N ASP A 233 2.06 2.57 -17.90
CA ASP A 233 2.18 3.57 -18.95
C ASP A 233 1.72 4.94 -18.44
N GLU A 234 0.68 4.96 -17.60
CA GLU A 234 0.10 6.18 -17.04
C GLU A 234 -0.28 5.97 -15.57
N THR A 235 -0.21 7.07 -14.83
CA THR A 235 -0.61 7.09 -13.41
C THR A 235 -1.47 8.31 -13.13
N TYR A 236 -2.62 8.10 -12.51
CA TYR A 236 -3.57 9.15 -12.15
C TYR A 236 -3.74 9.21 -10.64
N PHE A 237 -3.52 10.40 -10.09
CA PHE A 237 -3.74 10.69 -8.68
C PHE A 237 -4.84 11.72 -8.50
N GLU A 238 -5.22 12.03 -7.28
CA GLU A 238 -6.33 12.94 -6.94
C GLU A 238 -6.39 14.20 -7.82
N ARG A 239 -5.26 14.83 -8.11
CA ARG A 239 -5.21 16.07 -8.90
C ARG A 239 -5.55 15.90 -10.38
N ASP A 240 -5.38 14.69 -10.88
CA ASP A 240 -5.59 14.34 -12.29
C ASP A 240 -7.06 13.98 -12.55
N PHE A 241 -7.85 13.78 -11.49
CA PHE A 241 -9.26 13.47 -11.59
C PHE A 241 -10.08 14.71 -11.97
N GLN A 242 -10.91 14.60 -12.99
CA GLN A 242 -11.74 15.71 -13.46
C GLN A 242 -12.93 15.96 -12.53
N ASN A 243 -13.62 14.89 -12.11
CA ASN A 243 -14.70 14.96 -11.12
C ASN A 243 -14.16 14.51 -9.76
N ARG A 244 -14.32 15.35 -8.72
CA ARG A 244 -13.87 15.09 -7.36
C ARG A 244 -14.92 15.49 -6.36
N VAL A 245 -15.85 14.58 -6.10
CA VAL A 245 -16.78 14.71 -4.98
C VAL A 245 -16.14 14.10 -3.75
N TYR A 246 -16.08 14.86 -2.66
CA TYR A 246 -15.43 14.44 -1.43
C TYR A 246 -16.45 13.93 -0.42
N MET A 247 -16.07 12.86 0.27
CA MET A 247 -16.77 12.33 1.43
C MET A 247 -15.99 12.67 2.71
N ARG A 248 -16.70 12.83 3.83
CA ARG A 248 -16.13 13.12 5.14
C ARG A 248 -15.25 14.35 5.14
N GLY A 249 -15.81 15.48 4.71
CA GLY A 249 -15.13 16.76 4.65
C GLY A 249 -15.01 17.32 3.22
N ASP A 250 -13.99 18.11 3.01
CA ASP A 250 -13.71 18.81 1.75
C ASP A 250 -12.39 18.35 1.12
N ALA A 251 -11.93 19.05 0.10
CA ALA A 251 -10.65 18.79 -0.58
C ALA A 251 -9.40 18.86 0.32
N ARG A 252 -9.50 19.36 1.55
CA ARG A 252 -8.39 19.44 2.50
C ARG A 252 -8.37 18.27 3.47
N SER A 253 -9.54 17.80 3.88
CA SER A 253 -9.74 16.84 4.96
C SER A 253 -10.46 15.56 4.55
N GLY A 254 -11.25 15.61 3.46
CA GLY A 254 -12.04 14.50 2.96
C GLY A 254 -11.25 13.59 2.02
N TYR A 255 -11.97 12.57 1.56
CA TYR A 255 -11.50 11.63 0.54
C TYR A 255 -12.43 11.69 -0.68
N VAL A 256 -11.87 11.52 -1.86
CA VAL A 256 -12.69 11.39 -3.09
C VAL A 256 -13.59 10.17 -2.94
N SER A 257 -14.90 10.36 -3.21
CA SER A 257 -15.89 9.29 -3.12
C SER A 257 -15.63 8.19 -4.14
N ASP A 258 -15.99 6.95 -3.83
CA ASP A 258 -15.86 5.83 -4.75
C ASP A 258 -16.73 6.04 -5.99
N GLN A 259 -17.90 6.68 -5.88
CA GLN A 259 -18.72 7.08 -7.03
C GLN A 259 -17.92 7.96 -7.99
N SER A 260 -17.32 9.03 -7.47
CA SER A 260 -16.51 9.96 -8.29
C SER A 260 -15.26 9.29 -8.85
N ASN A 261 -14.63 8.40 -8.07
CA ASN A 261 -13.50 7.59 -8.52
C ASN A 261 -13.92 6.71 -9.72
N TYR A 262 -15.01 5.98 -9.63
CA TYR A 262 -15.45 5.08 -10.69
C TYR A 262 -15.94 5.82 -11.95
N GLU A 263 -16.54 6.98 -11.81
CA GLU A 263 -16.85 7.86 -12.95
C GLU A 263 -15.56 8.26 -13.72
N ASN A 264 -14.47 8.52 -13.02
CA ASN A 264 -13.18 8.75 -13.67
C ASN A 264 -12.60 7.49 -14.33
N LEU A 265 -12.80 6.28 -13.75
CA LEU A 265 -12.39 5.03 -14.40
C LEU A 265 -13.18 4.77 -15.69
N VAL A 266 -14.48 5.01 -15.66
CA VAL A 266 -15.34 4.94 -16.85
C VAL A 266 -14.81 5.87 -17.94
N ARG A 267 -14.48 7.11 -17.60
CA ARG A 267 -13.91 8.07 -18.54
C ARG A 267 -12.58 7.59 -19.12
N MET A 268 -11.67 7.07 -18.31
CA MET A 268 -10.40 6.48 -18.79
C MET A 268 -10.64 5.34 -19.77
N TYR A 269 -11.68 4.54 -19.55
CA TYR A 269 -12.09 3.50 -20.48
C TYR A 269 -12.67 4.06 -21.78
N GLU A 270 -13.51 5.09 -21.72
CA GLU A 270 -14.12 5.73 -22.90
C GLU A 270 -13.08 6.44 -23.78
N GLU A 271 -12.00 6.95 -23.17
CA GLU A 271 -10.91 7.63 -23.88
C GLU A 271 -9.93 6.66 -24.60
N LYS A 272 -10.12 5.33 -24.45
CA LYS A 272 -9.27 4.35 -25.12
C LYS A 272 -9.49 4.34 -26.64
N SER A 273 -8.45 3.99 -27.40
CA SER A 273 -8.55 3.79 -28.82
C SER A 273 -9.39 2.55 -29.16
N PRO A 274 -10.10 2.53 -30.30
CA PRO A 274 -10.79 1.33 -30.76
C PRO A 274 -9.85 0.12 -30.87
N GLY A 275 -10.23 -1.02 -30.26
CA GLY A 275 -9.41 -2.23 -30.25
C GLY A 275 -8.29 -2.23 -29.22
N GLU A 276 -8.05 -1.14 -28.50
CA GLU A 276 -7.08 -1.08 -27.41
C GLU A 276 -7.54 -1.91 -26.21
N ARG A 277 -6.61 -2.67 -25.62
CA ARG A 277 -6.84 -3.43 -24.40
C ARG A 277 -6.34 -2.64 -23.21
N LEU A 278 -7.17 -2.46 -22.17
CA LEU A 278 -6.79 -1.80 -20.94
C LEU A 278 -6.58 -2.79 -19.80
N PHE A 279 -5.46 -2.64 -19.10
CA PHE A 279 -5.27 -3.10 -17.73
C PHE A 279 -5.31 -1.88 -16.82
N LEU A 280 -6.41 -1.70 -16.10
CA LEU A 280 -6.65 -0.57 -15.24
C LEU A 280 -6.62 -1.03 -13.78
N PHE A 281 -5.60 -0.61 -13.03
CA PHE A 281 -5.43 -0.91 -11.62
C PHE A 281 -5.81 0.31 -10.77
N ASN A 282 -6.83 0.17 -9.94
CA ASN A 282 -7.31 1.24 -9.08
C ASN A 282 -7.27 0.85 -7.60
N VAL A 283 -6.79 1.75 -6.76
CA VAL A 283 -6.87 1.65 -5.30
C VAL A 283 -7.77 2.76 -4.81
N THR A 284 -8.90 2.43 -4.19
CA THR A 284 -9.86 3.44 -3.69
C THR A 284 -9.33 4.17 -2.44
N MET A 285 -10.08 5.14 -1.92
CA MET A 285 -9.67 5.87 -0.72
C MET A 285 -10.85 6.24 0.21
N GLN A 286 -12.08 6.18 -0.25
CA GLN A 286 -13.26 6.65 0.48
C GLN A 286 -13.34 6.09 1.91
N ASN A 287 -13.09 4.79 2.08
CA ASN A 287 -13.26 4.10 3.35
C ASN A 287 -12.04 4.14 4.27
N HIS A 288 -10.97 4.84 3.90
CA HIS A 288 -9.79 4.97 4.76
C HIS A 288 -10.14 5.58 6.12
N SER A 289 -9.54 5.12 7.20
CA SER A 289 -9.74 5.66 8.55
C SER A 289 -9.43 7.19 8.63
N ALA A 290 -9.85 7.95 9.67
CA ALA A 290 -10.50 7.58 10.89
C ALA A 290 -12.02 7.80 10.82
N TYR A 291 -12.77 7.09 11.68
CA TYR A 291 -14.25 7.15 11.72
C TYR A 291 -14.76 7.81 12.99
N ASN A 292 -13.93 8.60 13.66
CA ASN A 292 -14.11 9.08 15.04
C ASN A 292 -14.88 10.41 15.15
N MET A 293 -15.32 10.96 14.02
CA MET A 293 -16.08 12.21 14.00
C MET A 293 -17.32 12.08 13.11
N PRO A 294 -18.46 12.68 13.49
CA PRO A 294 -19.57 12.85 12.56
C PRO A 294 -19.15 13.81 11.44
N TRP A 295 -19.68 13.60 10.26
CA TRP A 295 -19.39 14.40 9.08
C TRP A 295 -20.70 14.86 8.44
N ASP A 296 -20.81 16.14 8.11
CA ASP A 296 -22.03 16.73 7.52
C ASP A 296 -22.37 16.15 6.15
N ASN A 297 -21.38 15.61 5.45
CA ASN A 297 -21.53 15.00 4.12
C ASN A 297 -21.37 13.47 4.14
N LEU A 298 -21.74 12.83 5.22
CA LEU A 298 -21.91 11.38 5.33
C LEU A 298 -23.18 11.08 6.15
N ASP A 299 -24.25 10.70 5.46
CA ASP A 299 -25.48 10.29 6.10
C ASP A 299 -25.33 8.94 6.81
N ARG A 300 -25.95 8.82 7.99
CA ARG A 300 -26.05 7.55 8.69
C ARG A 300 -27.12 6.67 8.05
N GLU A 301 -26.75 5.85 7.10
CA GLU A 301 -27.67 4.99 6.36
C GLU A 301 -27.71 3.55 6.91
N VAL A 302 -26.58 3.05 7.44
CA VAL A 302 -26.44 1.73 8.04
C VAL A 302 -25.74 1.87 9.38
N TRP A 303 -26.19 1.14 10.39
CA TRP A 303 -25.67 1.20 11.76
C TRP A 303 -25.68 -0.18 12.42
N LEU A 304 -24.94 -0.31 13.53
CA LEU A 304 -25.02 -1.48 14.38
C LEU A 304 -26.42 -1.68 14.93
N ALA A 305 -26.90 -2.90 14.86
CA ALA A 305 -28.19 -3.31 15.39
C ALA A 305 -28.03 -4.29 16.58
N GLY A 306 -29.16 -4.74 17.12
CA GLY A 306 -29.21 -5.73 18.19
C GLY A 306 -28.54 -5.25 19.49
N ALA A 307 -27.75 -6.12 20.11
CA ALA A 307 -27.11 -5.84 21.40
C ALA A 307 -26.05 -4.74 21.37
N LEU A 308 -25.56 -4.37 20.18
CA LEU A 308 -24.53 -3.37 19.98
C LEU A 308 -25.06 -2.03 19.48
N GLU A 309 -26.37 -1.89 19.30
CA GLU A 309 -27.00 -0.66 18.79
C GLU A 309 -26.64 0.55 19.66
N GLY A 310 -26.20 1.63 18.98
CA GLY A 310 -25.82 2.90 19.60
C GLY A 310 -24.53 2.90 20.42
N ARG A 311 -23.81 1.77 20.50
CA ARG A 311 -22.61 1.66 21.34
C ARG A 311 -21.33 2.16 20.66
N PHE A 312 -21.25 2.09 19.33
CA PHE A 312 -20.03 2.39 18.58
C PHE A 312 -20.35 3.23 17.32
N GLN A 313 -20.40 4.53 17.47
CA GLN A 313 -20.66 5.47 16.36
C GLN A 313 -19.62 5.36 15.22
N THR A 314 -18.40 4.98 15.56
CA THR A 314 -17.33 4.74 14.57
C THR A 314 -17.68 3.61 13.62
N VAL A 315 -18.34 2.57 14.11
CA VAL A 315 -18.79 1.42 13.30
C VAL A 315 -19.99 1.81 12.45
N ASP A 316 -20.91 2.62 12.98
CA ASP A 316 -22.06 3.14 12.20
C ASP A 316 -21.57 3.96 11.00
N GLN A 317 -20.56 4.82 11.20
CA GLN A 317 -19.97 5.57 10.09
C GLN A 317 -19.31 4.64 9.07
N TYR A 318 -18.57 3.64 9.54
CA TYR A 318 -17.93 2.66 8.66
C TYR A 318 -18.96 1.89 7.83
N PHE A 319 -20.03 1.38 8.43
CA PHE A 319 -21.10 0.69 7.72
C PHE A 319 -21.74 1.59 6.65
N SER A 320 -21.98 2.86 6.97
CA SER A 320 -22.54 3.81 6.02
C SER A 320 -21.59 4.09 4.85
N LEU A 321 -20.28 4.17 5.09
CA LEU A 321 -19.26 4.30 4.03
C LEU A 321 -19.22 3.06 3.14
N VAL A 322 -19.23 1.86 3.71
CA VAL A 322 -19.26 0.59 2.97
C VAL A 322 -20.50 0.52 2.08
N TYR A 323 -21.65 0.95 2.60
CA TYR A 323 -22.89 1.01 1.83
C TYR A 323 -22.81 1.99 0.65
N GLN A 324 -22.15 3.13 0.81
CA GLN A 324 -21.90 4.05 -0.30
C GLN A 324 -20.92 3.46 -1.33
N SER A 325 -19.90 2.72 -0.88
CA SER A 325 -19.00 2.00 -1.79
C SER A 325 -19.72 0.92 -2.60
N ASP A 326 -20.62 0.19 -1.97
CA ASP A 326 -21.43 -0.84 -2.66
C ASP A 326 -22.33 -0.23 -3.75
N LYS A 327 -22.98 0.90 -3.48
CA LYS A 327 -23.73 1.67 -4.50
C LYS A 327 -22.84 2.13 -5.65
N ALA A 328 -21.66 2.64 -5.34
CA ALA A 328 -20.71 3.06 -6.36
C ALA A 328 -20.22 1.87 -7.21
N PHE A 329 -20.04 0.72 -6.58
CA PHE A 329 -19.68 -0.51 -7.29
C PHE A 329 -20.82 -1.01 -8.19
N GLU A 330 -22.07 -0.90 -7.75
CA GLU A 330 -23.25 -1.16 -8.59
C GLU A 330 -23.23 -0.29 -9.86
N TYR A 331 -22.96 1.01 -9.72
CA TYR A 331 -22.81 1.92 -10.87
C TYR A 331 -21.75 1.41 -11.85
N LEU A 332 -20.56 1.07 -11.36
CA LEU A 332 -19.44 0.62 -12.19
C LEU A 332 -19.78 -0.69 -12.95
N VAL A 333 -20.30 -1.69 -12.25
CA VAL A 333 -20.67 -2.98 -12.85
C VAL A 333 -21.81 -2.81 -13.84
N THR A 334 -22.83 -1.98 -13.51
CA THR A 334 -23.94 -1.69 -14.41
C THR A 334 -23.47 -1.03 -15.70
N TYR A 335 -22.56 -0.06 -15.62
CA TYR A 335 -21.98 0.55 -16.81
C TYR A 335 -21.30 -0.51 -17.70
N PHE A 336 -20.39 -1.31 -17.15
CA PHE A 336 -19.64 -2.32 -17.93
C PHE A 336 -20.47 -3.51 -18.39
N SER A 337 -21.65 -3.71 -17.85
CA SER A 337 -22.59 -4.73 -18.36
C SER A 337 -23.34 -4.31 -19.64
N GLN A 338 -23.23 -3.03 -20.01
CA GLN A 338 -23.94 -2.45 -21.18
C GLN A 338 -23.03 -2.16 -22.38
N VAL A 339 -21.71 -2.31 -22.23
CA VAL A 339 -20.70 -1.92 -23.24
C VAL A 339 -19.84 -3.09 -23.73
#